data_b154fe2757f69ae70036c441e16dcfa0
#
_entry.id   b154fe2757f69ae70036c441e16dcfa0
#
_cell.length_a   1.000
_cell.length_b   1.000
_cell.length_c   1.000
_cell.angle_alpha   90.00
_cell.angle_beta   90.00
_cell.angle_gamma   90.00
#
_symmetry.space_group_name_H-M   'P 1'
#
loop_
_entity.id
_entity.type
_entity.pdbx_description
1 polymer ?
#
loop_
_entity_poly.entity_id
_entity_poly.type
_entity_poly.pdbx_seq_one_letter_code
_entity_poly.pdbx_strand_id
1 'polypeptide(L)'
;MLFLLTLLAEFYNLKLNGMSNNIADIRRDYQLQTLLETDVADNPFVQFKSWWDDAIKSELDEINAMTLATASATGIPSARIVLLKSATEEGFVFFTNYNSHKGRELQENPNACLVFFWKELERQIRISGTVEKVSAGESDAYFTSRPQGSRIGAWASPQSQVIASREIIETSTTNYEKEFAGIEISRPPNWGGYIVIPTVIEFWQGRPNRLHDRIQYSKQTENWKIERLAP
;
A
#
# COMPACT_ATOMS: atom_id res chain seq x y z
N MET A 1 23.44 -50.28 -12.62
CA MET A 1 22.07 -49.79 -12.47
C MET A 1 21.71 -49.45 -11.00
N LEU A 2 22.09 -50.24 -10.02
CA LEU A 2 21.80 -49.96 -8.60
C LEU A 2 22.53 -48.72 -8.06
N PHE A 3 23.76 -48.47 -8.47
CA PHE A 3 24.58 -47.34 -8.00
C PHE A 3 24.04 -45.97 -8.46
N LEU A 4 23.43 -45.91 -9.63
CA LEU A 4 22.82 -44.64 -10.15
C LEU A 4 21.53 -44.27 -9.40
N LEU A 5 20.75 -45.28 -8.97
CA LEU A 5 19.53 -45.07 -8.20
C LEU A 5 19.81 -44.59 -6.77
N THR A 6 20.92 -45.05 -6.16
CA THR A 6 21.33 -44.58 -4.82
C THR A 6 21.84 -43.13 -4.88
N LEU A 7 22.62 -42.75 -5.88
CA LEU A 7 23.06 -41.37 -6.08
C LEU A 7 21.89 -40.40 -6.36
N LEU A 8 20.91 -40.83 -7.15
CA LEU A 8 19.70 -40.01 -7.39
C LEU A 8 18.82 -39.86 -6.13
N ALA A 9 18.74 -40.90 -5.31
CA ALA A 9 18.01 -40.82 -4.03
C ALA A 9 18.72 -39.93 -3.02
N GLU A 10 20.08 -39.96 -2.94
CA GLU A 10 20.85 -39.04 -2.10
C GLU A 10 20.76 -37.60 -2.62
N PHE A 11 20.81 -37.35 -3.92
CA PHE A 11 20.59 -36.02 -4.49
C PHE A 11 19.18 -35.48 -4.26
N TYR A 12 18.16 -36.36 -4.30
CA TYR A 12 16.77 -35.98 -4.01
C TYR A 12 16.57 -35.70 -2.51
N ASN A 13 17.19 -36.50 -1.63
CA ASN A 13 17.17 -36.27 -0.18
C ASN A 13 17.97 -35.01 0.24
N LEU A 14 19.10 -34.71 -0.42
CA LEU A 14 19.85 -33.45 -0.22
C LEU A 14 19.06 -32.23 -0.68
N LYS A 15 18.28 -32.32 -1.76
CA LYS A 15 17.39 -31.25 -2.22
C LYS A 15 16.17 -31.04 -1.30
N LEU A 16 15.64 -32.11 -0.72
CA LEU A 16 14.53 -32.02 0.24
C LEU A 16 14.98 -31.53 1.62
N ASN A 17 16.19 -31.90 2.08
CA ASN A 17 16.75 -31.41 3.33
C ASN A 17 17.27 -29.95 3.25
N GLY A 18 17.50 -29.40 2.04
CA GLY A 18 17.87 -28.00 1.84
C GLY A 18 16.70 -27.01 1.80
N MET A 19 15.45 -27.46 1.85
CA MET A 19 14.24 -26.60 1.75
C MET A 19 13.32 -26.63 2.96
N SER A 20 13.72 -27.23 4.07
CA SER A 20 13.03 -27.10 5.34
C SER A 20 13.57 -25.87 6.11
N ASN A 21 13.45 -24.68 5.52
CA ASN A 21 13.54 -23.48 6.35
C ASN A 21 12.25 -23.43 7.19
N ASN A 22 12.36 -23.85 8.45
CA ASN A 22 11.30 -23.58 9.42
C ASN A 22 11.03 -22.07 9.38
N ILE A 23 9.80 -21.66 9.13
CA ILE A 23 9.40 -20.25 9.04
C ILE A 23 9.90 -19.48 10.28
N ALA A 24 9.94 -20.14 11.45
CA ALA A 24 10.44 -19.55 12.69
C ALA A 24 11.94 -19.18 12.66
N ASP A 25 12.73 -19.78 11.76
CA ASP A 25 14.17 -19.55 11.65
C ASP A 25 14.52 -18.43 10.64
N ILE A 26 13.52 -17.93 9.89
CA ILE A 26 13.71 -16.80 8.98
C ILE A 26 13.81 -15.53 9.83
N ARG A 27 15.04 -15.09 10.09
CA ARG A 27 15.34 -13.89 10.89
C ARG A 27 16.35 -13.03 10.17
N ARG A 28 16.19 -11.71 10.29
CA ARG A 28 17.16 -10.71 9.83
C ARG A 28 17.38 -9.73 10.98
N ASP A 29 18.64 -9.43 11.26
CA ASP A 29 18.98 -8.34 12.18
C ASP A 29 19.03 -7.03 11.41
N TYR A 30 18.37 -6.02 11.92
CA TYR A 30 18.31 -4.68 11.41
C TYR A 30 19.39 -3.82 12.04
N GLN A 31 20.23 -3.15 11.21
CA GLN A 31 21.40 -2.42 11.70
C GLN A 31 21.70 -1.12 10.95
N LEU A 32 20.85 -0.74 9.97
CA LEU A 32 21.22 0.33 9.04
C LEU A 32 21.24 1.72 9.70
N GLN A 33 20.22 2.08 10.47
CA GLN A 33 20.10 3.43 10.98
C GLN A 33 19.43 3.46 12.37
N THR A 34 19.45 4.64 12.99
CA THR A 34 18.74 4.98 14.22
C THR A 34 17.65 6.01 13.92
N LEU A 35 16.71 6.16 14.83
CA LEU A 35 15.69 7.22 14.80
C LEU A 35 15.55 7.81 16.21
N LEU A 36 16.15 8.97 16.43
CA LEU A 36 16.08 9.68 17.71
C LEU A 36 15.08 10.82 17.62
N GLU A 37 14.55 11.25 18.75
CA GLU A 37 13.65 12.41 18.85
C GLU A 37 14.27 13.71 18.34
N THR A 38 15.60 13.81 18.43
CA THR A 38 16.39 14.93 17.93
C THR A 38 16.59 14.94 16.41
N ASP A 39 16.34 13.81 15.77
CA ASP A 39 16.63 13.60 14.34
C ASP A 39 15.37 13.74 13.47
N VAL A 40 14.20 13.83 14.10
CA VAL A 40 12.91 13.92 13.38
C VAL A 40 12.47 15.37 13.25
N ALA A 41 11.76 15.66 12.15
CA ALA A 41 11.16 16.97 11.94
C ALA A 41 9.95 17.20 12.86
N ASP A 42 9.67 18.46 13.24
CA ASP A 42 8.49 18.80 14.03
C ASP A 42 7.17 18.49 13.30
N ASN A 43 7.19 18.53 11.96
CA ASN A 43 6.03 18.24 11.10
C ASN A 43 6.18 16.84 10.48
N PRO A 44 5.22 15.92 10.69
CA PRO A 44 5.31 14.55 10.17
C PRO A 44 5.29 14.47 8.64
N PHE A 45 4.76 15.46 7.93
CA PHE A 45 4.80 15.50 6.47
C PHE A 45 6.20 15.85 5.96
N VAL A 46 6.92 16.71 6.68
CA VAL A 46 8.35 16.99 6.41
C VAL A 46 9.17 15.71 6.67
N GLN A 47 8.89 15.02 7.78
CA GLN A 47 9.54 13.74 8.11
C GLN A 47 9.24 12.68 7.05
N PHE A 48 7.98 12.56 6.60
CA PHE A 48 7.59 11.66 5.51
C PHE A 48 8.35 11.99 4.23
N LYS A 49 8.39 13.26 3.85
CA LYS A 49 9.13 13.70 2.66
C LYS A 49 10.61 13.36 2.72
N SER A 50 11.25 13.57 3.86
CA SER A 50 12.65 13.20 4.06
C SER A 50 12.89 11.70 3.81
N TRP A 51 12.06 10.84 4.39
CA TRP A 51 12.18 9.39 4.21
C TRP A 51 11.80 8.95 2.79
N TRP A 52 10.85 9.64 2.16
CA TRP A 52 10.50 9.44 0.77
C TRP A 52 11.66 9.76 -0.18
N ASP A 53 12.34 10.89 0.04
CA ASP A 53 13.51 11.27 -0.74
C ASP A 53 14.66 10.26 -0.58
N ASP A 54 14.84 9.69 0.61
CA ASP A 54 15.80 8.60 0.85
C ASP A 54 15.42 7.33 0.09
N ALA A 55 14.14 6.99 0.05
CA ALA A 55 13.64 5.83 -0.69
C ALA A 55 13.88 6.00 -2.21
N ILE A 56 13.66 7.20 -2.76
CA ILE A 56 13.99 7.51 -4.15
C ILE A 56 15.49 7.34 -4.41
N LYS A 57 16.34 7.92 -3.56
CA LYS A 57 17.80 7.83 -3.71
C LYS A 57 18.33 6.40 -3.62
N SER A 58 17.61 5.53 -2.92
CA SER A 58 17.96 4.11 -2.76
C SER A 58 17.47 3.26 -3.93
N GLU A 59 16.87 3.85 -4.96
CA GLU A 59 16.40 3.19 -6.18
C GLU A 59 15.46 2.00 -5.90
N LEU A 60 14.62 2.11 -4.86
CA LEU A 60 13.67 1.06 -4.51
C LEU A 60 12.53 1.00 -5.52
N ASP A 61 12.12 -0.22 -5.87
CA ASP A 61 10.94 -0.44 -6.70
C ASP A 61 9.65 -0.07 -5.96
N GLU A 62 8.70 0.49 -6.69
CA GLU A 62 7.33 0.77 -6.22
C GLU A 62 7.25 1.40 -4.81
N ILE A 63 8.10 2.38 -4.51
CA ILE A 63 8.15 3.08 -3.21
C ILE A 63 6.78 3.64 -2.78
N ASN A 64 5.89 3.86 -3.75
CA ASN A 64 4.53 4.35 -3.56
C ASN A 64 3.49 3.23 -3.29
N ALA A 65 3.90 1.97 -3.32
CA ALA A 65 3.04 0.87 -2.92
C ALA A 65 2.86 0.89 -1.38
N MET A 66 1.59 0.82 -0.95
CA MET A 66 1.24 0.83 0.46
C MET A 66 0.11 -0.13 0.74
N THR A 67 0.12 -0.74 1.91
CA THR A 67 -1.04 -1.47 2.42
C THR A 67 -2.10 -0.48 2.89
N LEU A 68 -3.31 -0.57 2.34
CA LEU A 68 -4.49 0.09 2.87
C LEU A 68 -5.29 -0.92 3.68
N ALA A 69 -5.37 -0.71 4.98
CA ALA A 69 -6.25 -1.43 5.89
C ALA A 69 -7.54 -0.62 6.10
N THR A 70 -8.68 -1.30 5.97
CA THR A 70 -10.03 -0.78 6.19
C THR A 70 -10.80 -1.75 7.07
N ALA A 71 -11.92 -1.33 7.63
CA ALA A 71 -12.79 -2.21 8.40
C ALA A 71 -14.25 -1.97 8.02
N SER A 72 -15.06 -3.03 8.10
CA SER A 72 -16.50 -2.93 7.96
C SER A 72 -17.14 -2.10 9.09
N ALA A 73 -18.42 -1.76 8.97
CA ALA A 73 -19.19 -1.13 10.04
C ALA A 73 -19.17 -1.94 11.36
N THR A 74 -19.00 -3.26 11.27
CA THR A 74 -18.90 -4.16 12.44
C THR A 74 -17.46 -4.37 12.93
N GLY A 75 -16.47 -3.67 12.36
CA GLY A 75 -15.07 -3.73 12.76
C GLY A 75 -14.27 -4.89 12.18
N ILE A 76 -14.79 -5.65 11.22
CA ILE A 76 -14.03 -6.72 10.56
C ILE A 76 -12.99 -6.10 9.64
N PRO A 77 -11.67 -6.33 9.88
CA PRO A 77 -10.62 -5.71 9.09
C PRO A 77 -10.40 -6.41 7.76
N SER A 78 -9.98 -5.66 6.77
CA SER A 78 -9.46 -6.16 5.49
C SER A 78 -8.29 -5.29 5.02
N ALA A 79 -7.37 -5.86 4.21
CA ALA A 79 -6.20 -5.14 3.73
C ALA A 79 -5.87 -5.51 2.27
N ARG A 80 -5.24 -4.58 1.56
CA ARG A 80 -4.76 -4.75 0.17
C ARG A 80 -3.69 -3.72 -0.13
N ILE A 81 -2.93 -3.93 -1.20
CA ILE A 81 -2.01 -2.93 -1.70
C ILE A 81 -2.76 -1.93 -2.57
N VAL A 82 -2.44 -0.66 -2.37
CA VAL A 82 -2.82 0.46 -3.24
C VAL A 82 -1.60 1.35 -3.47
N LEU A 83 -1.69 2.28 -4.43
CA LEU A 83 -0.57 3.17 -4.75
C LEU A 83 -0.86 4.59 -4.25
N LEU A 84 0.08 5.15 -3.49
CA LEU A 84 0.07 6.58 -3.16
C LEU A 84 0.18 7.41 -4.44
N LYS A 85 -0.63 8.46 -4.56
CA LYS A 85 -0.64 9.37 -5.72
C LYS A 85 -0.35 10.82 -5.36
N SER A 86 -0.61 11.21 -4.12
CA SER A 86 -0.23 12.51 -3.57
C SER A 86 -0.03 12.38 -2.06
N ALA A 87 0.91 13.15 -1.52
CA ALA A 87 1.10 13.37 -0.09
C ALA A 87 1.32 14.86 0.14
N THR A 88 0.40 15.50 0.82
CA THR A 88 0.42 16.92 1.18
C THR A 88 0.09 17.07 2.66
N GLU A 89 0.16 18.28 3.20
CA GLU A 89 -0.26 18.53 4.59
C GLU A 89 -1.76 18.26 4.83
N GLU A 90 -2.56 18.18 3.78
CA GLU A 90 -3.98 17.78 3.86
C GLU A 90 -4.14 16.27 4.06
N GLY A 91 -3.21 15.44 3.53
CA GLY A 91 -3.26 13.99 3.68
C GLY A 91 -2.63 13.21 2.52
N PHE A 92 -2.99 11.94 2.45
CA PHE A 92 -2.42 10.95 1.54
C PHE A 92 -3.49 10.43 0.58
N VAL A 93 -3.30 10.65 -0.73
CA VAL A 93 -4.30 10.37 -1.76
C VAL A 93 -4.02 9.06 -2.49
N PHE A 94 -5.06 8.26 -2.67
CA PHE A 94 -5.09 7.10 -3.56
C PHE A 94 -6.39 7.06 -4.36
N PHE A 95 -6.39 6.33 -5.48
CA PHE A 95 -7.57 6.22 -6.35
C PHE A 95 -8.06 4.78 -6.46
N THR A 96 -9.38 4.59 -6.51
CA THR A 96 -9.98 3.26 -6.56
C THR A 96 -11.39 3.30 -7.14
N ASN A 97 -11.99 2.12 -7.33
CA ASN A 97 -13.43 1.98 -7.60
C ASN A 97 -14.20 2.06 -6.27
N TYR A 98 -15.13 2.98 -6.15
CA TYR A 98 -15.97 3.19 -4.96
C TYR A 98 -16.89 2.01 -4.65
N ASN A 99 -17.25 1.21 -5.66
CA ASN A 99 -18.07 0.00 -5.50
C ASN A 99 -17.24 -1.24 -5.14
N SER A 100 -15.90 -1.12 -5.04
CA SER A 100 -15.06 -2.21 -4.58
C SER A 100 -15.29 -2.54 -3.10
N HIS A 101 -14.76 -3.68 -2.62
CA HIS A 101 -14.88 -4.06 -1.20
C HIS A 101 -14.39 -2.93 -0.27
N LYS A 102 -13.19 -2.40 -0.53
CA LYS A 102 -12.64 -1.27 0.25
C LYS A 102 -13.47 0.01 0.12
N GLY A 103 -14.03 0.26 -1.07
CA GLY A 103 -14.87 1.45 -1.28
C GLY A 103 -16.15 1.41 -0.45
N ARG A 104 -16.79 0.24 -0.34
CA ARG A 104 -17.96 0.04 0.52
C ARG A 104 -17.60 0.16 2.01
N GLU A 105 -16.50 -0.49 2.44
CA GLU A 105 -16.02 -0.38 3.83
C GLU A 105 -15.76 1.08 4.21
N LEU A 106 -15.07 1.86 3.36
CA LEU A 106 -14.79 3.28 3.60
C LEU A 106 -16.05 4.16 3.61
N GLN A 107 -17.08 3.77 2.89
CA GLN A 107 -18.37 4.46 2.92
C GLN A 107 -19.12 4.22 4.24
N GLU A 108 -19.02 3.02 4.80
CA GLU A 108 -19.66 2.62 6.04
C GLU A 108 -18.86 3.01 7.28
N ASN A 109 -17.53 2.93 7.18
CA ASN A 109 -16.57 3.23 8.24
C ASN A 109 -15.38 4.00 7.65
N PRO A 110 -15.38 5.34 7.72
CA PRO A 110 -14.37 6.17 7.07
C PRO A 110 -13.03 6.21 7.83
N ASN A 111 -12.63 5.14 8.51
CA ASN A 111 -11.35 5.02 9.16
C ASN A 111 -10.44 4.08 8.37
N ALA A 112 -9.19 4.47 8.22
CA ALA A 112 -8.19 3.67 7.53
C ALA A 112 -6.81 3.79 8.16
N CYS A 113 -5.99 2.78 7.86
CA CYS A 113 -4.56 2.81 8.13
C CYS A 113 -3.80 2.49 6.84
N LEU A 114 -2.84 3.36 6.49
CA LEU A 114 -1.86 3.12 5.43
C LEU A 114 -0.57 2.61 6.07
N VAL A 115 0.08 1.64 5.42
CA VAL A 115 1.38 1.13 5.87
C VAL A 115 2.32 1.04 4.67
N PHE A 116 3.43 1.77 4.75
CA PHE A 116 4.59 1.60 3.87
C PHE A 116 5.59 0.69 4.56
N PHE A 117 6.24 -0.19 3.80
CA PHE A 117 7.34 -1.00 4.29
C PHE A 117 8.47 -1.02 3.26
N TRP A 118 9.50 -0.22 3.49
CA TRP A 118 10.71 -0.18 2.69
C TRP A 118 11.76 -1.09 3.33
N LYS A 119 11.69 -2.35 2.94
CA LYS A 119 12.47 -3.43 3.52
C LYS A 119 13.99 -3.19 3.44
N GLU A 120 14.44 -2.61 2.34
CA GLU A 120 15.87 -2.35 2.08
C GLU A 120 16.40 -1.23 2.98
N LEU A 121 15.55 -0.31 3.42
CA LEU A 121 15.87 0.75 4.38
C LEU A 121 15.56 0.36 5.83
N GLU A 122 15.00 -0.83 6.05
CA GLU A 122 14.55 -1.29 7.36
C GLU A 122 13.57 -0.29 8.01
N ARG A 123 12.69 0.33 7.19
CA ARG A 123 11.74 1.37 7.60
C ARG A 123 10.29 0.99 7.35
N GLN A 124 9.44 1.38 8.29
CA GLN A 124 7.99 1.32 8.14
C GLN A 124 7.38 2.67 8.51
N ILE A 125 6.33 3.07 7.77
CA ILE A 125 5.51 4.23 8.12
C ILE A 125 4.07 3.76 8.25
N ARG A 126 3.41 4.10 9.37
CA ARG A 126 2.00 3.82 9.58
C ARG A 126 1.25 5.14 9.69
N ILE A 127 0.16 5.29 8.95
CA ILE A 127 -0.64 6.50 8.89
C ILE A 127 -2.08 6.11 9.15
N SER A 128 -2.60 6.49 10.31
CA SER A 128 -4.00 6.24 10.69
C SER A 128 -4.79 7.55 10.67
N GLY A 129 -6.01 7.50 10.14
CA GLY A 129 -6.83 8.69 10.04
C GLY A 129 -8.21 8.43 9.45
N THR A 130 -8.93 9.51 9.22
CA THR A 130 -10.24 9.51 8.56
C THR A 130 -10.08 9.64 7.05
N VAL A 131 -11.07 9.15 6.32
CA VAL A 131 -11.02 9.10 4.86
C VAL A 131 -12.16 9.90 4.27
N GLU A 132 -11.85 10.78 3.32
CA GLU A 132 -12.82 11.55 2.55
C GLU A 132 -12.60 11.33 1.04
N LYS A 133 -13.62 11.58 0.23
CA LYS A 133 -13.44 11.61 -1.22
C LYS A 133 -12.77 12.91 -1.62
N VAL A 134 -11.78 12.84 -2.52
CA VAL A 134 -11.26 14.04 -3.17
C VAL A 134 -12.30 14.64 -4.13
N SER A 135 -12.08 15.85 -4.59
CA SER A 135 -12.99 16.54 -5.52
C SER A 135 -13.17 15.75 -6.82
N ALA A 136 -14.32 15.96 -7.48
CA ALA A 136 -14.57 15.39 -8.80
C ALA A 136 -13.52 15.86 -9.81
N GLY A 137 -13.14 17.14 -9.78
CA GLY A 137 -12.11 17.69 -10.67
C GLY A 137 -10.75 17.05 -10.50
N GLU A 138 -10.32 16.79 -9.26
CA GLU A 138 -9.06 16.07 -9.00
C GLU A 138 -9.14 14.61 -9.49
N SER A 139 -10.28 13.95 -9.26
CA SER A 139 -10.51 12.60 -9.77
C SER A 139 -10.50 12.55 -11.28
N ASP A 140 -11.09 13.53 -11.97
CA ASP A 140 -11.11 13.63 -13.43
C ASP A 140 -9.71 13.91 -13.99
N ALA A 141 -8.97 14.84 -13.40
CA ALA A 141 -7.61 15.17 -13.79
C ALA A 141 -6.67 13.95 -13.70
N TYR A 142 -6.71 13.25 -12.55
CA TYR A 142 -5.91 12.04 -12.40
C TYR A 142 -6.38 10.91 -13.33
N PHE A 143 -7.69 10.72 -13.51
CA PHE A 143 -8.21 9.70 -14.43
C PHE A 143 -7.70 9.90 -15.85
N THR A 144 -7.75 11.13 -16.35
CA THR A 144 -7.29 11.49 -17.70
C THR A 144 -5.79 11.26 -17.90
N SER A 145 -4.97 11.42 -16.85
CA SER A 145 -3.52 11.19 -16.92
C SER A 145 -3.15 9.69 -17.00
N ARG A 146 -4.10 8.78 -16.76
CA ARG A 146 -3.84 7.33 -16.78
C ARG A 146 -3.69 6.79 -18.21
N PRO A 147 -2.87 5.76 -18.44
CA PRO A 147 -2.81 5.05 -19.71
C PRO A 147 -4.20 4.60 -20.17
N GLN A 148 -4.45 4.62 -21.48
CA GLN A 148 -5.74 4.27 -22.09
C GLN A 148 -6.29 2.92 -21.60
N GLY A 149 -5.48 1.86 -21.59
CA GLY A 149 -5.89 0.54 -21.11
C GLY A 149 -6.33 0.56 -19.64
N SER A 150 -5.69 1.38 -18.79
CA SER A 150 -6.10 1.54 -17.39
C SER A 150 -7.42 2.31 -17.25
N ARG A 151 -7.71 3.24 -18.15
CA ARG A 151 -9.00 3.96 -18.19
C ARG A 151 -10.12 3.03 -18.61
N ILE A 152 -9.91 2.23 -19.67
CA ILE A 152 -10.86 1.18 -20.12
C ILE A 152 -11.08 0.14 -19.04
N GLY A 153 -10.01 -0.34 -18.36
CA GLY A 153 -10.11 -1.29 -17.27
C GLY A 153 -10.96 -0.80 -16.09
N ALA A 154 -11.00 0.50 -15.84
CA ALA A 154 -11.85 1.09 -14.80
C ALA A 154 -13.35 0.98 -15.14
N TRP A 155 -13.73 1.00 -16.40
CA TRP A 155 -15.10 0.74 -16.89
C TRP A 155 -15.41 -0.76 -16.92
N ALA A 156 -14.47 -1.57 -17.40
CA ALA A 156 -14.68 -2.98 -17.68
C ALA A 156 -14.74 -3.85 -16.41
N SER A 157 -14.06 -3.45 -15.33
CA SER A 157 -13.93 -4.30 -14.14
C SER A 157 -14.98 -4.00 -13.06
N PRO A 158 -15.89 -4.94 -12.74
CA PRO A 158 -16.73 -4.88 -11.55
C PRO A 158 -15.90 -5.22 -10.30
N GLN A 159 -14.98 -4.35 -9.93
CA GLN A 159 -13.93 -4.60 -8.94
C GLN A 159 -14.46 -5.21 -7.63
N SER A 160 -13.84 -6.30 -7.18
CA SER A 160 -14.19 -7.07 -5.97
C SER A 160 -15.54 -7.81 -6.03
N GLN A 161 -16.16 -7.93 -7.20
CA GLN A 161 -17.34 -8.79 -7.38
C GLN A 161 -16.92 -10.18 -7.81
N VAL A 162 -17.73 -11.18 -7.46
CA VAL A 162 -17.57 -12.53 -7.96
C VAL A 162 -18.01 -12.57 -9.42
N ILE A 163 -17.17 -13.09 -10.29
CA ILE A 163 -17.46 -13.29 -11.72
C ILE A 163 -17.27 -14.76 -12.07
N ALA A 164 -18.02 -15.26 -13.06
CA ALA A 164 -18.00 -16.67 -13.44
C ALA A 164 -16.69 -17.08 -14.12
N SER A 165 -16.04 -16.17 -14.88
CA SER A 165 -14.79 -16.43 -15.57
C SER A 165 -14.03 -15.13 -15.88
N ARG A 166 -12.76 -15.25 -16.25
CA ARG A 166 -11.94 -14.15 -16.75
C ARG A 166 -12.46 -13.58 -18.08
N GLU A 167 -13.10 -14.40 -18.90
CA GLU A 167 -13.67 -14.01 -20.18
C GLU A 167 -14.68 -12.86 -20.05
N ILE A 168 -15.39 -12.76 -18.92
CA ILE A 168 -16.28 -11.62 -18.63
C ILE A 168 -15.53 -10.31 -18.68
N ILE A 169 -14.33 -10.25 -18.07
CA ILE A 169 -13.49 -9.05 -18.08
C ILE A 169 -12.96 -8.77 -19.48
N GLU A 170 -12.50 -9.78 -20.19
CA GLU A 170 -11.94 -9.67 -21.54
C GLU A 170 -12.99 -9.17 -22.53
N THR A 171 -14.20 -9.75 -22.47
CA THR A 171 -15.34 -9.32 -23.30
C THR A 171 -15.74 -7.88 -22.96
N SER A 172 -15.86 -7.55 -21.67
CA SER A 172 -16.19 -6.18 -21.23
C SER A 172 -15.13 -5.18 -21.68
N THR A 173 -13.85 -5.52 -21.58
CA THR A 173 -12.75 -4.69 -22.04
C THR A 173 -12.86 -4.41 -23.55
N THR A 174 -13.06 -5.46 -24.36
CA THR A 174 -13.22 -5.33 -25.82
C THR A 174 -14.43 -4.47 -26.19
N ASN A 175 -15.53 -4.56 -25.45
CA ASN A 175 -16.73 -3.77 -25.70
C ASN A 175 -16.46 -2.28 -25.42
N TYR A 176 -15.82 -1.94 -24.30
CA TYR A 176 -15.47 -0.56 -23.98
C TYR A 176 -14.37 0.01 -24.90
N GLU A 177 -13.43 -0.81 -25.38
CA GLU A 177 -12.48 -0.40 -26.43
C GLU A 177 -13.20 0.04 -27.72
N LYS A 178 -14.24 -0.68 -28.13
CA LYS A 178 -15.06 -0.31 -29.30
C LYS A 178 -15.91 0.92 -29.02
N GLU A 179 -16.53 1.00 -27.84
CA GLU A 179 -17.38 2.13 -27.43
C GLU A 179 -16.60 3.44 -27.40
N PHE A 180 -15.39 3.42 -26.86
CA PHE A 180 -14.53 4.59 -26.75
C PHE A 180 -13.59 4.80 -27.97
N ALA A 181 -13.76 4.05 -29.05
CA ALA A 181 -12.91 4.19 -30.23
C ALA A 181 -13.06 5.59 -30.85
N GLY A 182 -11.97 6.37 -30.83
CA GLY A 182 -11.93 7.71 -31.41
C GLY A 182 -12.59 8.82 -30.58
N ILE A 183 -13.02 8.52 -29.35
CA ILE A 183 -13.56 9.50 -28.41
C ILE A 183 -12.79 9.51 -27.09
N GLU A 184 -12.93 10.59 -26.33
CA GLU A 184 -12.32 10.69 -25.02
C GLU A 184 -12.98 9.73 -24.01
N ILE A 185 -12.15 8.98 -23.25
CA ILE A 185 -12.63 8.08 -22.20
C ILE A 185 -12.86 8.91 -20.96
N SER A 186 -14.12 9.20 -20.64
CA SER A 186 -14.51 9.87 -19.40
C SER A 186 -14.36 8.94 -18.20
N ARG A 187 -14.23 9.52 -17.00
CA ARG A 187 -14.16 8.77 -15.76
C ARG A 187 -15.51 8.13 -15.41
N PRO A 188 -15.57 6.82 -15.07
CA PRO A 188 -16.80 6.22 -14.61
C PRO A 188 -17.24 6.82 -13.25
N PRO A 189 -18.55 6.97 -13.00
CA PRO A 189 -19.07 7.66 -11.82
C PRO A 189 -18.70 6.94 -10.50
N ASN A 190 -18.42 5.64 -10.58
CA ASN A 190 -18.02 4.81 -9.45
C ASN A 190 -16.51 4.73 -9.23
N TRP A 191 -15.72 5.59 -9.87
CA TRP A 191 -14.26 5.62 -9.74
C TRP A 191 -13.77 7.01 -9.33
N GLY A 192 -12.80 7.09 -8.44
CA GLY A 192 -12.20 8.37 -8.02
C GLY A 192 -11.24 8.20 -6.86
N GLY A 193 -10.82 9.32 -6.30
CA GLY A 193 -9.84 9.40 -5.24
C GLY A 193 -10.45 9.43 -3.84
N TYR A 194 -9.67 8.93 -2.90
CA TYR A 194 -9.81 9.13 -1.47
C TYR A 194 -8.56 9.79 -0.92
N ILE A 195 -8.74 10.68 0.05
CA ILE A 195 -7.68 11.24 0.88
C ILE A 195 -7.79 10.68 2.30
N VAL A 196 -6.68 10.18 2.84
CA VAL A 196 -6.56 9.82 4.25
C VAL A 196 -6.02 11.03 4.98
N ILE A 197 -6.85 11.64 5.84
CA ILE A 197 -6.53 12.79 6.69
C ILE A 197 -5.96 12.23 7.99
N PRO A 198 -4.65 12.34 8.25
CA PRO A 198 -4.03 11.62 9.35
C PRO A 198 -4.35 12.24 10.70
N THR A 199 -4.60 11.38 11.68
CA THR A 199 -4.66 11.71 13.11
C THR A 199 -3.44 11.20 13.86
N VAL A 200 -2.83 10.12 13.35
CA VAL A 200 -1.59 9.53 13.89
C VAL A 200 -0.69 9.10 12.74
N ILE A 201 0.60 9.47 12.84
CA ILE A 201 1.65 8.97 11.93
C ILE A 201 2.77 8.40 12.80
N GLU A 202 3.16 7.15 12.54
CA GLU A 202 4.26 6.46 13.22
C GLU A 202 5.38 6.17 12.22
N PHE A 203 6.59 6.56 12.56
CA PHE A 203 7.83 6.20 11.88
C PHE A 203 8.54 5.12 12.69
N TRP A 204 8.86 4.03 12.05
CA TRP A 204 9.52 2.87 12.63
C TRP A 204 10.83 2.58 11.89
N GLN A 205 11.93 2.49 12.63
CA GLN A 205 13.25 2.13 12.12
C GLN A 205 13.71 0.81 12.73
N GLY A 206 14.14 -0.11 11.89
CA GLY A 206 14.71 -1.39 12.31
C GLY A 206 15.96 -1.22 13.14
N ARG A 207 16.04 -2.00 14.27
CA ARG A 207 17.20 -2.03 15.18
C ARG A 207 17.52 -3.46 15.59
N PRO A 208 18.77 -3.74 16.00
CA PRO A 208 19.16 -5.05 16.52
C PRO A 208 18.29 -5.52 17.68
N ASN A 209 18.24 -6.83 17.86
CA ASN A 209 17.55 -7.48 18.99
C ASN A 209 16.05 -7.12 19.09
N ARG A 210 15.43 -6.66 17.99
CA ARG A 210 14.04 -6.20 17.94
C ARG A 210 13.73 -4.98 18.81
N LEU A 211 14.74 -4.26 19.28
CA LEU A 211 14.60 -3.01 20.04
C LEU A 211 14.48 -1.81 19.09
N HIS A 212 13.46 -1.84 18.26
CA HIS A 212 13.24 -0.91 17.16
C HIS A 212 12.92 0.50 17.67
N ASP A 213 13.42 1.51 16.94
CA ASP A 213 13.05 2.90 17.20
C ASP A 213 11.66 3.18 16.61
N ARG A 214 10.79 3.78 17.40
CA ARG A 214 9.43 4.12 17.01
C ARG A 214 9.09 5.52 17.48
N ILE A 215 8.84 6.44 16.56
CA ILE A 215 8.42 7.82 16.83
C ILE A 215 7.01 8.00 16.28
N GLN A 216 6.09 8.39 17.16
CA GLN A 216 4.70 8.65 16.84
C GLN A 216 4.42 10.14 16.89
N TYR A 217 3.71 10.61 15.89
CA TYR A 217 3.08 11.91 15.84
C TYR A 217 1.59 11.75 16.04
N SER A 218 1.05 12.41 17.04
CA SER A 218 -0.40 12.47 17.32
C SER A 218 -0.90 13.88 17.08
N LYS A 219 -1.89 14.04 16.18
CA LYS A 219 -2.44 15.36 15.83
C LYS A 219 -3.11 15.99 17.04
N GLN A 220 -2.73 17.24 17.33
CA GLN A 220 -3.40 18.12 18.27
C GLN A 220 -4.18 19.17 17.48
N THR A 221 -4.79 20.14 18.16
CA THR A 221 -5.61 21.16 17.49
C THR A 221 -4.83 21.92 16.41
N GLU A 222 -3.60 22.35 16.69
CA GLU A 222 -2.80 23.17 15.76
C GLU A 222 -1.40 22.60 15.47
N ASN A 223 -0.97 21.56 16.20
CA ASN A 223 0.36 20.99 16.09
C ASN A 223 0.33 19.47 16.19
N TRP A 224 1.52 18.87 16.20
CA TRP A 224 1.72 17.43 16.39
C TRP A 224 2.48 17.19 17.70
N LYS A 225 1.97 16.28 18.53
CA LYS A 225 2.69 15.76 19.68
C LYS A 225 3.58 14.63 19.21
N ILE A 226 4.87 14.72 19.54
CA ILE A 226 5.88 13.71 19.18
C ILE A 226 6.18 12.88 20.43
N GLU A 227 6.13 11.55 20.30
CA GLU A 227 6.35 10.62 21.41
C GLU A 227 7.12 9.39 20.92
N ARG A 228 8.01 8.85 21.77
CA ARG A 228 8.65 7.56 21.54
C ARG A 228 7.73 6.46 22.01
N LEU A 229 7.56 5.41 21.19
CA LEU A 229 6.90 4.18 21.59
C LEU A 229 7.92 3.09 21.92
N ALA A 230 7.61 2.26 22.89
CA ALA A 230 8.38 1.04 23.12
C ALA A 230 8.25 0.09 21.91
N PRO A 231 9.31 -0.67 21.60
CA PRO A 231 9.29 -1.65 20.50
C PRO A 231 8.32 -2.81 20.76
#